data_d3e656c6e10b38fe4c412dec550343ae
#
_entry.id   d3e656c6e10b38fe4c412dec550343ae
#
_cell.length_a   1.000
_cell.length_b   1.000
_cell.length_c   1.000
_cell.angle_alpha   90.00
_cell.angle_beta   90.00
_cell.angle_gamma   90.00
#
_symmetry.space_group_name_H-M   'P 1'
#
loop_
_entity.id
_entity.type
_entity.pdbx_description
1 polymer ?
#
loop_
_entity_poly.entity_id
_entity_poly.type
_entity_poly.pdbx_seq_one_letter_code
_entity_poly.pdbx_strand_id
1 'polypeptide(L)'
;MSQTKLTSLQGRVAIVTGAGGGLGREYALLLASYGAKVVVNDYGGSLSGERGTISRAQTVVDEIKAKGGEAIADGHDISVQSEVQELVQDTLAAYGTIHILVNNAGTAGEASSHDNVNVQSFRRTWEIAALGTVMLIGAVYPTMEKQGYGRIVNTSSDSLIGMGAGGDGGYVSSKGATFGLTRDLGRMSPKHGIKINGVLPSAASRMSDLSPVIKRITREYFHTHLVADFVVALCSAECPVSGELFSVGGGRAARTTLATVPGHSRATGPEDYLTHFDKVVGTTDEL
;
A
#
# COMPACT_ATOMS: atom_id res chain seq x y z
N MET A 1 21.42 20.82 -10.30
CA MET A 1 21.19 20.42 -8.89
C MET A 1 21.76 19.01 -8.73
N SER A 2 22.70 18.79 -7.80
CA SER A 2 23.23 17.46 -7.50
C SER A 2 22.09 16.58 -6.98
N GLN A 3 21.81 15.44 -7.64
CA GLN A 3 20.86 14.47 -7.12
C GLN A 3 21.42 13.90 -5.80
N THR A 4 20.68 14.05 -4.73
CA THR A 4 21.02 13.42 -3.44
C THR A 4 20.93 11.90 -3.61
N LYS A 5 22.05 11.20 -3.53
CA LYS A 5 22.07 9.74 -3.64
C LYS A 5 21.47 9.16 -2.36
N LEU A 6 20.43 8.33 -2.50
CA LEU A 6 19.82 7.61 -1.37
C LEU A 6 20.78 6.54 -0.84
N THR A 7 21.60 6.88 0.16
CA THR A 7 22.53 5.95 0.80
C THR A 7 21.95 5.30 2.05
N SER A 8 20.85 5.84 2.57
CA SER A 8 20.21 5.38 3.82
C SER A 8 19.52 4.02 3.73
N LEU A 9 19.38 3.47 2.51
CA LEU A 9 18.80 2.15 2.29
C LEU A 9 19.82 1.02 2.33
N GLN A 10 21.11 1.32 2.23
CA GLN A 10 22.18 0.32 2.25
C GLN A 10 22.15 -0.51 3.54
N GLY A 11 22.05 -1.82 3.41
CA GLY A 11 21.99 -2.77 4.53
C GLY A 11 20.67 -2.79 5.30
N ARG A 12 19.65 -1.98 4.91
CA ARG A 12 18.31 -2.05 5.50
C ARG A 12 17.60 -3.33 5.11
N VAL A 13 16.81 -3.88 6.03
CA VAL A 13 15.99 -5.07 5.78
C VAL A 13 14.57 -4.63 5.48
N ALA A 14 14.04 -5.08 4.35
CA ALA A 14 12.71 -4.73 3.86
C ALA A 14 11.85 -5.97 3.63
N ILE A 15 10.62 -5.96 4.12
CA ILE A 15 9.57 -6.90 3.73
C ILE A 15 8.68 -6.20 2.71
N VAL A 16 8.47 -6.83 1.54
CA VAL A 16 7.54 -6.35 0.51
C VAL A 16 6.52 -7.43 0.25
N THR A 17 5.23 -7.15 0.50
CA THR A 17 4.15 -8.13 0.29
C THR A 17 3.53 -8.01 -1.10
N GLY A 18 3.08 -9.14 -1.67
CA GLY A 18 2.60 -9.18 -3.05
C GLY A 18 3.71 -8.86 -4.06
N ALA A 19 4.95 -9.25 -3.72
CA ALA A 19 6.14 -8.84 -4.45
C ALA A 19 6.53 -9.77 -5.59
N GLY A 20 5.76 -10.82 -5.87
CA GLY A 20 5.98 -11.73 -7.00
C GLY A 20 5.60 -11.16 -8.37
N GLY A 21 5.11 -9.91 -8.44
CA GLY A 21 4.76 -9.26 -9.70
C GLY A 21 4.29 -7.81 -9.55
N GLY A 22 4.05 -7.15 -10.68
CA GLY A 22 3.49 -5.79 -10.73
C GLY A 22 4.30 -4.78 -9.91
N LEU A 23 3.60 -3.93 -9.17
CA LEU A 23 4.19 -2.88 -8.34
C LEU A 23 5.13 -3.45 -7.26
N GLY A 24 4.70 -4.52 -6.55
CA GLY A 24 5.50 -5.11 -5.48
C GLY A 24 6.86 -5.64 -5.97
N ARG A 25 6.89 -6.24 -7.17
CA ARG A 25 8.15 -6.66 -7.81
C ARG A 25 9.07 -5.45 -8.06
N GLU A 26 8.54 -4.37 -8.61
CA GLU A 26 9.34 -3.16 -8.87
C GLU A 26 9.87 -2.53 -7.57
N TYR A 27 9.07 -2.51 -6.51
CA TYR A 27 9.53 -2.05 -5.19
C TYR A 27 10.68 -2.91 -4.66
N ALA A 28 10.55 -4.24 -4.75
CA ALA A 28 11.58 -5.18 -4.29
C ALA A 28 12.89 -5.02 -5.07
N LEU A 29 12.81 -4.96 -6.40
CA LEU A 29 13.97 -4.76 -7.28
C LEU A 29 14.67 -3.43 -7.01
N LEU A 30 13.89 -2.35 -6.86
CA LEU A 30 14.45 -1.03 -6.65
C LEU A 30 15.08 -0.89 -5.26
N LEU A 31 14.42 -1.38 -4.19
CA LEU A 31 15.00 -1.41 -2.84
C LEU A 31 16.33 -2.19 -2.83
N ALA A 32 16.38 -3.36 -3.47
CA ALA A 32 17.59 -4.16 -3.57
C ALA A 32 18.70 -3.43 -4.34
N SER A 33 18.38 -2.67 -5.39
CA SER A 33 19.36 -1.90 -6.16
C SER A 33 20.01 -0.76 -5.36
N TYR A 34 19.34 -0.30 -4.30
CA TYR A 34 19.88 0.64 -3.32
C TYR A 34 20.57 -0.05 -2.13
N GLY A 35 20.77 -1.39 -2.22
CA GLY A 35 21.51 -2.18 -1.22
C GLY A 35 20.68 -2.62 -0.02
N ALA A 36 19.35 -2.55 -0.10
CA ALA A 36 18.51 -3.19 0.90
C ALA A 36 18.49 -4.71 0.74
N LYS A 37 18.36 -5.44 1.85
CA LYS A 37 18.08 -6.88 1.89
C LYS A 37 16.57 -7.07 1.85
N VAL A 38 16.05 -7.84 0.90
CA VAL A 38 14.62 -7.86 0.64
C VAL A 38 14.01 -9.23 0.90
N VAL A 39 12.97 -9.27 1.72
CA VAL A 39 12.05 -10.41 1.81
C VAL A 39 10.94 -10.19 0.79
N VAL A 40 10.92 -11.02 -0.24
CA VAL A 40 9.95 -11.01 -1.32
C VAL A 40 8.81 -11.92 -0.91
N ASN A 41 7.77 -11.37 -0.28
CA ASN A 41 6.59 -12.16 0.12
C ASN A 41 5.56 -12.19 -1.00
N ASP A 42 5.23 -13.39 -1.47
CA ASP A 42 4.10 -13.63 -2.38
C ASP A 42 3.71 -15.11 -2.34
N TYR A 43 2.51 -15.42 -1.89
CA TYR A 43 2.01 -16.80 -1.88
C TYR A 43 1.51 -17.30 -3.25
N GLY A 44 1.72 -16.50 -4.31
CA GLY A 44 1.41 -16.85 -5.70
C GLY A 44 -0.07 -16.74 -6.07
N GLY A 45 -0.87 -16.03 -5.28
CA GLY A 45 -2.32 -16.02 -5.39
C GLY A 45 -2.88 -15.49 -6.70
N SER A 46 -4.13 -15.93 -6.98
CA SER A 46 -4.95 -15.42 -8.07
C SER A 46 -5.49 -14.01 -7.77
N LEU A 47 -6.15 -13.36 -8.74
CA LEU A 47 -6.85 -12.08 -8.53
C LEU A 47 -8.07 -12.22 -7.62
N SER A 48 -8.64 -13.43 -7.47
CA SER A 48 -9.70 -13.74 -6.51
C SER A 48 -9.19 -14.05 -5.09
N GLY A 49 -7.86 -14.14 -4.91
CA GLY A 49 -7.23 -14.39 -3.60
C GLY A 49 -7.07 -15.89 -3.26
N GLU A 50 -7.17 -16.78 -4.23
CA GLU A 50 -6.87 -18.20 -4.04
C GLU A 50 -5.37 -18.44 -3.95
N ARG A 51 -4.95 -19.35 -3.06
CA ARG A 51 -3.54 -19.66 -2.83
C ARG A 51 -2.91 -20.33 -4.05
N GLY A 52 -1.73 -19.87 -4.44
CA GLY A 52 -0.88 -20.44 -5.50
C GLY A 52 0.42 -21.03 -4.94
N THR A 53 1.52 -20.72 -5.61
CA THR A 53 2.86 -21.19 -5.24
C THR A 53 3.85 -20.05 -5.07
N ILE A 54 4.88 -20.27 -4.25
CA ILE A 54 5.98 -19.33 -4.00
C ILE A 54 6.83 -19.01 -5.26
N SER A 55 6.62 -19.72 -6.37
CA SER A 55 7.47 -19.61 -7.57
C SER A 55 7.63 -18.18 -8.09
N ARG A 56 6.59 -17.33 -7.95
CA ARG A 56 6.68 -15.92 -8.34
C ARG A 56 7.64 -15.13 -7.47
N ALA A 57 7.58 -15.34 -6.15
CA ALA A 57 8.51 -14.70 -5.22
C ALA A 57 9.95 -15.15 -5.53
N GLN A 58 10.16 -16.46 -5.76
CA GLN A 58 11.47 -16.99 -6.10
C GLN A 58 12.03 -16.39 -7.39
N THR A 59 11.23 -16.22 -8.43
CA THR A 59 11.65 -15.57 -9.68
C THR A 59 12.21 -14.15 -9.42
N VAL A 60 11.56 -13.36 -8.58
CA VAL A 60 12.00 -12.00 -8.24
C VAL A 60 13.30 -12.05 -7.40
N VAL A 61 13.40 -13.00 -6.48
CA VAL A 61 14.64 -13.22 -5.72
C VAL A 61 15.81 -13.54 -6.64
N ASP A 62 15.60 -14.41 -7.62
CA ASP A 62 16.64 -14.79 -8.59
C ASP A 62 17.08 -13.58 -9.44
N GLU A 63 16.13 -12.73 -9.85
CA GLU A 63 16.43 -11.46 -10.54
C GLU A 63 17.25 -10.49 -9.67
N ILE A 64 16.93 -10.37 -8.38
CA ILE A 64 17.67 -9.53 -7.44
C ILE A 64 19.09 -10.04 -7.29
N LYS A 65 19.24 -11.34 -7.07
CA LYS A 65 20.57 -12.00 -6.90
C LYS A 65 21.41 -11.90 -8.16
N ALA A 66 20.81 -12.08 -9.34
CA ALA A 66 21.51 -11.93 -10.61
C ALA A 66 22.08 -10.52 -10.84
N LYS A 67 21.48 -9.49 -10.19
CA LYS A 67 21.97 -8.10 -10.20
C LYS A 67 22.89 -7.77 -9.03
N GLY A 68 23.32 -8.78 -8.23
CA GLY A 68 24.21 -8.62 -7.09
C GLY A 68 23.54 -8.14 -5.80
N GLY A 69 22.20 -8.10 -5.75
CA GLY A 69 21.43 -7.77 -4.54
C GLY A 69 21.22 -8.99 -3.62
N GLU A 70 20.66 -8.74 -2.43
CA GLU A 70 20.39 -9.76 -1.42
C GLU A 70 18.89 -9.89 -1.18
N ALA A 71 18.32 -11.09 -1.38
CA ALA A 71 16.91 -11.34 -1.15
C ALA A 71 16.62 -12.79 -0.78
N ILE A 72 15.50 -13.00 -0.09
CA ILE A 72 14.89 -14.31 0.17
C ILE A 72 13.43 -14.29 -0.26
N ALA A 73 12.92 -15.46 -0.69
CA ALA A 73 11.52 -15.64 -1.03
C ALA A 73 10.74 -16.09 0.20
N ASP A 74 9.51 -15.59 0.31
CA ASP A 74 8.56 -15.96 1.35
C ASP A 74 7.19 -16.24 0.73
N GLY A 75 6.51 -17.29 1.21
CA GLY A 75 5.22 -17.75 0.68
C GLY A 75 4.07 -17.70 1.69
N HIS A 76 4.24 -17.04 2.82
CA HIS A 76 3.20 -16.96 3.86
C HIS A 76 2.01 -16.10 3.42
N ASP A 77 0.80 -16.53 3.81
CA ASP A 77 -0.44 -15.78 3.58
C ASP A 77 -0.63 -14.73 4.67
N ILE A 78 -0.51 -13.46 4.29
CA ILE A 78 -0.64 -12.33 5.21
C ILE A 78 -2.04 -12.15 5.80
N SER A 79 -3.06 -12.86 5.30
CA SER A 79 -4.40 -12.88 5.90
C SER A 79 -4.53 -13.85 7.09
N VAL A 80 -3.50 -14.67 7.34
CA VAL A 80 -3.45 -15.65 8.43
C VAL A 80 -2.47 -15.17 9.49
N GLN A 81 -2.97 -14.93 10.71
CA GLN A 81 -2.17 -14.33 11.78
C GLN A 81 -0.93 -15.16 12.15
N SER A 82 -1.01 -16.49 12.19
CA SER A 82 0.14 -17.35 12.46
C SER A 82 1.19 -17.26 11.36
N GLU A 83 0.77 -17.21 10.08
CA GLU A 83 1.68 -17.09 8.94
C GLU A 83 2.36 -15.71 8.91
N VAL A 84 1.67 -14.64 9.34
CA VAL A 84 2.29 -13.31 9.52
C VAL A 84 3.38 -13.35 10.60
N GLN A 85 3.17 -14.06 11.70
CA GLN A 85 4.18 -14.24 12.74
C GLN A 85 5.38 -15.03 12.23
N GLU A 86 5.15 -16.10 11.46
CA GLU A 86 6.20 -16.90 10.83
C GLU A 86 7.02 -16.07 9.85
N LEU A 87 6.40 -15.29 8.94
CA LEU A 87 7.10 -14.37 8.04
C LEU A 87 8.03 -13.41 8.80
N VAL A 88 7.56 -12.82 9.90
CA VAL A 88 8.37 -11.90 10.71
C VAL A 88 9.50 -12.63 11.42
N GLN A 89 9.25 -13.81 11.99
CA GLN A 89 10.27 -14.63 12.64
C GLN A 89 11.35 -15.10 11.66
N ASP A 90 10.97 -15.57 10.48
CA ASP A 90 11.90 -15.99 9.43
C ASP A 90 12.75 -14.82 8.92
N THR A 91 12.15 -13.63 8.80
CA THR A 91 12.89 -12.41 8.47
C THR A 91 13.92 -12.07 9.54
N LEU A 92 13.53 -12.15 10.82
CA LEU A 92 14.43 -11.89 11.95
C LEU A 92 15.52 -12.96 12.06
N ALA A 93 15.22 -14.22 11.80
CA ALA A 93 16.21 -15.30 11.76
C ALA A 93 17.23 -15.11 10.64
N ALA A 94 16.79 -14.67 9.46
CA ALA A 94 17.67 -14.48 8.31
C ALA A 94 18.52 -13.20 8.42
N TYR A 95 17.98 -12.10 8.94
CA TYR A 95 18.60 -10.79 8.85
C TYR A 95 18.76 -10.05 10.19
N GLY A 96 18.23 -10.57 11.27
CA GLY A 96 18.39 -10.05 12.62
C GLY A 96 17.51 -8.82 12.95
N THR A 97 16.86 -8.22 11.96
CA THR A 97 16.09 -6.99 12.13
C THR A 97 15.10 -6.75 10.99
N ILE A 98 14.20 -5.74 11.13
CA ILE A 98 13.27 -5.29 10.09
C ILE A 98 13.21 -3.77 10.13
N HIS A 99 13.55 -3.10 9.03
CA HIS A 99 13.58 -1.64 8.94
C HIS A 99 12.44 -1.07 8.11
N ILE A 100 11.99 -1.82 7.11
CA ILE A 100 11.03 -1.37 6.10
C ILE A 100 9.95 -2.44 5.93
N LEU A 101 8.69 -1.99 5.88
CA LEU A 101 7.54 -2.80 5.50
C LEU A 101 6.77 -2.09 4.38
N VAL A 102 6.62 -2.76 3.24
CA VAL A 102 5.75 -2.30 2.16
C VAL A 102 4.55 -3.22 2.06
N ASN A 103 3.43 -2.78 2.59
CA ASN A 103 2.13 -3.46 2.50
C ASN A 103 1.52 -3.17 1.12
N ASN A 104 1.84 -4.03 0.16
CA ASN A 104 1.37 -3.90 -1.22
C ASN A 104 0.40 -5.02 -1.63
N ALA A 105 0.43 -6.17 -0.99
CA ALA A 105 -0.46 -7.28 -1.33
C ALA A 105 -1.94 -6.86 -1.27
N GLY A 106 -2.69 -7.33 -2.24
CA GLY A 106 -4.11 -7.07 -2.36
C GLY A 106 -4.72 -7.80 -3.55
N THR A 107 -6.02 -7.98 -3.52
CA THR A 107 -6.80 -8.58 -4.59
C THR A 107 -7.98 -7.67 -4.95
N ALA A 108 -8.44 -7.72 -6.19
CA ALA A 108 -9.64 -7.01 -6.62
C ALA A 108 -10.92 -7.66 -6.07
N GLY A 109 -10.87 -8.98 -5.79
CA GLY A 109 -12.07 -9.74 -5.51
C GLY A 109 -12.93 -9.95 -6.77
N GLU A 110 -14.15 -10.39 -6.54
CA GLU A 110 -15.19 -10.47 -7.58
C GLU A 110 -16.05 -9.22 -7.54
N ALA A 111 -16.41 -8.70 -8.70
CA ALA A 111 -17.33 -7.58 -8.81
C ALA A 111 -18.69 -7.95 -8.16
N SER A 112 -19.22 -7.03 -7.38
CA SER A 112 -20.54 -7.16 -6.76
C SER A 112 -21.35 -5.91 -7.01
N SER A 113 -22.66 -6.10 -7.28
CA SER A 113 -23.61 -4.99 -7.33
C SER A 113 -24.19 -4.75 -5.93
N HIS A 114 -24.85 -3.58 -5.75
CA HIS A 114 -25.48 -3.22 -4.48
C HIS A 114 -26.65 -4.15 -4.09
N ASP A 115 -27.22 -4.88 -5.04
CA ASP A 115 -28.30 -5.86 -4.88
C ASP A 115 -27.80 -7.32 -4.87
N ASN A 116 -26.53 -7.55 -5.20
CA ASN A 116 -25.93 -8.90 -5.23
C ASN A 116 -24.48 -8.84 -4.73
N VAL A 117 -24.31 -8.84 -3.40
CA VAL A 117 -22.99 -8.80 -2.77
C VAL A 117 -22.45 -10.20 -2.55
N ASN A 118 -21.32 -10.53 -3.18
CA ASN A 118 -20.56 -11.72 -2.84
C ASN A 118 -19.81 -11.53 -1.52
N VAL A 119 -20.44 -11.91 -0.40
CA VAL A 119 -19.89 -11.73 0.96
C VAL A 119 -18.57 -12.47 1.17
N GLN A 120 -18.37 -13.62 0.54
CA GLN A 120 -17.13 -14.40 0.67
C GLN A 120 -15.97 -13.67 -0.02
N SER A 121 -16.18 -13.20 -1.24
CA SER A 121 -15.19 -12.40 -1.97
C SER A 121 -14.89 -11.08 -1.26
N PHE A 122 -15.93 -10.39 -0.76
CA PHE A 122 -15.79 -9.18 0.05
C PHE A 122 -14.89 -9.43 1.27
N ARG A 123 -15.19 -10.49 2.05
CA ARG A 123 -14.41 -10.86 3.24
C ARG A 123 -12.96 -11.16 2.87
N ARG A 124 -12.73 -11.98 1.84
CA ARG A 124 -11.38 -12.37 1.42
C ARG A 124 -10.54 -11.15 1.00
N THR A 125 -11.11 -10.23 0.24
CA THR A 125 -10.44 -8.98 -0.16
C THR A 125 -10.05 -8.15 1.08
N TRP A 126 -10.95 -8.08 2.05
CA TRP A 126 -10.74 -7.34 3.29
C TRP A 126 -9.69 -7.98 4.20
N GLU A 127 -9.70 -9.30 4.31
CA GLU A 127 -8.72 -10.09 5.08
C GLU A 127 -7.29 -9.88 4.55
N ILE A 128 -7.12 -9.88 3.23
CA ILE A 128 -5.79 -9.67 2.63
C ILE A 128 -5.36 -8.21 2.78
N ALA A 129 -6.16 -7.26 2.29
CA ALA A 129 -5.71 -5.88 2.12
C ALA A 129 -5.76 -5.06 3.42
N ALA A 130 -6.81 -5.22 4.24
CA ALA A 130 -6.97 -4.46 5.48
C ALA A 130 -6.40 -5.18 6.69
N LEU A 131 -6.90 -6.38 7.02
CA LEU A 131 -6.44 -7.13 8.19
C LEU A 131 -4.98 -7.57 8.08
N GLY A 132 -4.54 -8.04 6.91
CA GLY A 132 -3.15 -8.39 6.66
C GLY A 132 -2.21 -7.20 6.91
N THR A 133 -2.59 -6.01 6.46
CA THR A 133 -1.84 -4.77 6.75
C THR A 133 -1.76 -4.50 8.26
N VAL A 134 -2.86 -4.61 8.99
CA VAL A 134 -2.91 -4.41 10.45
C VAL A 134 -2.01 -5.41 11.17
N MET A 135 -2.14 -6.70 10.83
CA MET A 135 -1.36 -7.77 11.46
C MET A 135 0.14 -7.60 11.22
N LEU A 136 0.54 -7.28 9.99
CA LEU A 136 1.94 -7.04 9.65
C LEU A 136 2.52 -5.82 10.38
N ILE A 137 1.79 -4.70 10.43
CA ILE A 137 2.23 -3.51 11.19
C ILE A 137 2.44 -3.92 12.66
N GLY A 138 1.46 -4.59 13.28
CA GLY A 138 1.57 -5.03 14.68
C GLY A 138 2.76 -5.96 14.93
N ALA A 139 3.05 -6.86 13.98
CA ALA A 139 4.14 -7.84 14.12
C ALA A 139 5.54 -7.22 13.96
N VAL A 140 5.72 -6.24 13.06
CA VAL A 140 7.04 -5.60 12.86
C VAL A 140 7.30 -4.44 13.80
N TYR A 141 6.24 -3.80 14.33
CA TYR A 141 6.33 -2.56 15.11
C TYR A 141 7.25 -2.67 16.34
N PRO A 142 7.19 -3.74 17.15
CA PRO A 142 8.07 -3.87 18.32
C PRO A 142 9.56 -3.86 17.96
N THR A 143 9.93 -4.48 16.86
CA THR A 143 11.32 -4.48 16.35
C THR A 143 11.73 -3.09 15.91
N MET A 144 10.87 -2.40 15.16
CA MET A 144 11.12 -1.03 14.69
C MET A 144 11.20 -0.03 15.84
N GLU A 145 10.35 -0.17 16.84
CA GLU A 145 10.36 0.68 18.05
C GLU A 145 11.63 0.50 18.86
N LYS A 146 12.04 -0.75 19.13
CA LYS A 146 13.26 -1.08 19.87
C LYS A 146 14.52 -0.49 19.24
N GLN A 147 14.58 -0.45 17.92
CA GLN A 147 15.72 0.11 17.17
C GLN A 147 15.62 1.60 16.87
N GLY A 148 14.48 2.26 17.22
CA GLY A 148 14.24 3.68 16.97
C GLY A 148 14.16 4.04 15.48
N TYR A 149 13.83 3.08 14.62
CA TYR A 149 13.72 3.30 13.18
C TYR A 149 12.73 2.34 12.53
N GLY A 150 11.80 2.87 11.75
CA GLY A 150 10.90 2.11 10.91
C GLY A 150 10.36 2.95 9.75
N ARG A 151 10.14 2.31 8.61
CA ARG A 151 9.45 2.89 7.45
C ARG A 151 8.38 1.92 6.98
N ILE A 152 7.14 2.38 7.01
CA ILE A 152 6.00 1.57 6.60
C ILE A 152 5.28 2.31 5.48
N VAL A 153 5.08 1.64 4.34
CA VAL A 153 4.32 2.17 3.21
C VAL A 153 3.12 1.26 2.95
N ASN A 154 1.92 1.82 3.06
CA ASN A 154 0.67 1.10 2.83
C ASN A 154 0.11 1.44 1.45
N THR A 155 -0.48 0.44 0.76
CA THR A 155 -1.09 0.63 -0.55
C THR A 155 -2.60 0.76 -0.41
N SER A 156 -3.11 1.97 -0.58
CA SER A 156 -4.52 2.32 -0.73
C SER A 156 -4.90 2.38 -2.22
N SER A 157 -5.91 3.16 -2.60
CA SER A 157 -6.35 3.32 -4.00
C SER A 157 -7.19 4.60 -4.15
N ASP A 158 -7.09 5.27 -5.27
CA ASP A 158 -7.97 6.39 -5.63
C ASP A 158 -9.45 5.98 -5.75
N SER A 159 -9.75 4.67 -5.82
CA SER A 159 -11.12 4.17 -5.82
C SER A 159 -11.91 4.53 -4.55
N LEU A 160 -11.23 4.75 -3.41
CA LEU A 160 -11.87 5.15 -2.15
C LEU A 160 -12.54 6.54 -2.22
N ILE A 161 -12.09 7.40 -3.14
CA ILE A 161 -12.66 8.73 -3.42
C ILE A 161 -13.55 8.75 -4.67
N GLY A 162 -14.03 7.58 -5.09
CA GLY A 162 -14.97 7.44 -6.22
C GLY A 162 -14.31 7.38 -7.60
N MET A 163 -12.99 7.31 -7.68
CA MET A 163 -12.28 7.12 -8.96
C MET A 163 -12.18 5.63 -9.29
N GLY A 164 -13.15 5.11 -10.02
CA GLY A 164 -13.19 3.69 -10.42
C GLY A 164 -14.46 3.35 -11.18
N ALA A 165 -14.58 2.07 -11.59
CA ALA A 165 -15.74 1.59 -12.33
C ALA A 165 -16.99 1.37 -11.45
N GLY A 166 -16.83 1.40 -10.12
CA GLY A 166 -17.87 1.00 -9.16
C GLY A 166 -18.03 -0.52 -9.07
N GLY A 167 -18.86 -0.97 -8.13
CA GLY A 167 -19.17 -2.40 -7.96
C GLY A 167 -18.13 -3.21 -7.17
N ASP A 168 -17.05 -2.61 -6.71
CA ASP A 168 -15.95 -3.27 -5.99
C ASP A 168 -15.96 -2.94 -4.48
N GLY A 169 -17.12 -3.07 -3.83
CA GLY A 169 -17.31 -2.65 -2.43
C GLY A 169 -16.30 -3.25 -1.45
N GLY A 170 -15.91 -4.51 -1.62
CA GLY A 170 -14.88 -5.17 -0.82
C GLY A 170 -13.51 -4.52 -0.99
N TYR A 171 -13.12 -4.25 -2.23
CA TYR A 171 -11.86 -3.59 -2.55
C TYR A 171 -11.83 -2.15 -2.02
N VAL A 172 -12.83 -1.35 -2.42
CA VAL A 172 -12.91 0.08 -2.06
C VAL A 172 -12.91 0.27 -0.55
N SER A 173 -13.73 -0.51 0.19
CA SER A 173 -13.79 -0.42 1.65
C SER A 173 -12.48 -0.85 2.31
N SER A 174 -11.80 -1.90 1.80
CA SER A 174 -10.49 -2.31 2.32
C SER A 174 -9.41 -1.23 2.11
N LYS A 175 -9.47 -0.51 0.98
CA LYS A 175 -8.56 0.60 0.69
C LYS A 175 -8.88 1.85 1.51
N GLY A 176 -10.16 2.08 1.83
CA GLY A 176 -10.59 3.09 2.79
C GLY A 176 -10.08 2.79 4.21
N ALA A 177 -10.16 1.53 4.65
CA ALA A 177 -9.59 1.09 5.92
C ALA A 177 -8.07 1.34 5.98
N THR A 178 -7.33 0.97 4.92
CA THR A 178 -5.88 1.22 4.82
C THR A 178 -5.55 2.71 4.85
N PHE A 179 -6.38 3.57 4.22
CA PHE A 179 -6.24 5.02 4.27
C PHE A 179 -6.37 5.54 5.71
N GLY A 180 -7.47 5.19 6.41
CA GLY A 180 -7.71 5.61 7.80
C GLY A 180 -6.60 5.14 8.75
N LEU A 181 -6.20 3.86 8.64
CA LEU A 181 -5.12 3.27 9.43
C LEU A 181 -3.78 4.02 9.24
N THR A 182 -3.44 4.37 8.00
CA THR A 182 -2.23 5.13 7.69
C THR A 182 -2.23 6.51 8.35
N ARG A 183 -3.37 7.21 8.29
CA ARG A 183 -3.54 8.54 8.91
C ARG A 183 -3.41 8.47 10.44
N ASP A 184 -4.05 7.51 11.06
CA ASP A 184 -4.07 7.35 12.51
C ASP A 184 -2.69 6.96 13.04
N LEU A 185 -2.18 5.81 12.63
CA LEU A 185 -0.89 5.29 13.13
C LEU A 185 0.29 6.18 12.73
N GLY A 186 0.27 6.76 11.53
CA GLY A 186 1.34 7.62 11.06
C GLY A 186 1.49 8.93 11.85
N ARG A 187 0.43 9.39 12.52
CA ARG A 187 0.49 10.56 13.41
C ARG A 187 1.09 10.22 14.78
N MET A 188 0.93 8.99 15.24
CA MET A 188 1.38 8.55 16.56
C MET A 188 2.82 8.02 16.55
N SER A 189 3.26 7.42 15.46
CA SER A 189 4.51 6.66 15.34
C SER A 189 5.82 7.47 15.29
N PRO A 190 5.87 8.76 14.88
CA PRO A 190 7.13 9.52 14.77
C PRO A 190 7.92 9.65 16.05
N LYS A 191 7.26 9.66 17.22
CA LYS A 191 7.92 9.68 18.54
C LYS A 191 8.79 8.44 18.81
N HIS A 192 8.55 7.35 18.06
CA HIS A 192 9.33 6.12 18.13
C HIS A 192 10.34 5.99 16.96
N GLY A 193 10.55 7.04 16.17
CA GLY A 193 11.42 7.01 14.98
C GLY A 193 10.80 6.29 13.78
N ILE A 194 9.51 5.93 13.85
CA ILE A 194 8.79 5.20 12.82
C ILE A 194 7.94 6.17 12.00
N LYS A 195 7.99 6.05 10.67
CA LYS A 195 7.14 6.80 9.75
C LYS A 195 6.27 5.85 8.96
N ILE A 196 4.97 6.13 8.93
CA ILE A 196 3.96 5.33 8.23
C ILE A 196 3.26 6.24 7.23
N ASN A 197 3.40 5.94 5.94
CA ASN A 197 2.77 6.68 4.86
C ASN A 197 2.03 5.73 3.92
N GLY A 198 1.25 6.28 2.99
CA GLY A 198 0.51 5.48 2.04
C GLY A 198 0.61 6.01 0.62
N VAL A 199 0.32 5.13 -0.32
CA VAL A 199 0.21 5.47 -1.74
C VAL A 199 -1.13 5.00 -2.30
N LEU A 200 -1.66 5.79 -3.22
CA LEU A 200 -2.80 5.49 -4.08
C LEU A 200 -2.24 5.38 -5.51
N PRO A 201 -1.75 4.18 -5.90
CA PRO A 201 -0.97 4.04 -7.12
C PRO A 201 -1.86 3.89 -8.35
N SER A 202 -1.47 4.57 -9.43
CA SER A 202 -1.98 4.34 -10.79
C SER A 202 -0.85 3.79 -11.65
N ALA A 203 -0.92 2.50 -12.01
CA ALA A 203 0.10 1.82 -12.80
C ALA A 203 -0.45 0.64 -13.57
N ALA A 204 0.29 0.22 -14.60
CA ALA A 204 0.03 -1.02 -15.32
C ALA A 204 0.13 -2.22 -14.36
N SER A 205 -0.94 -3.01 -14.25
CA SER A 205 -1.02 -4.14 -13.34
C SER A 205 -2.01 -5.19 -13.87
N ARG A 206 -2.04 -6.37 -13.23
CA ARG A 206 -3.09 -7.37 -13.53
C ARG A 206 -4.51 -6.82 -13.33
N MET A 207 -4.70 -5.92 -12.38
CA MET A 207 -6.00 -5.26 -12.14
C MET A 207 -6.35 -4.26 -13.24
N SER A 208 -5.40 -3.46 -13.72
CA SER A 208 -5.64 -2.54 -14.83
C SER A 208 -5.94 -3.28 -16.16
N ASP A 209 -5.45 -4.51 -16.29
CA ASP A 209 -5.66 -5.35 -17.48
C ASP A 209 -7.10 -5.90 -17.60
N LEU A 210 -7.93 -5.77 -16.54
CA LEU A 210 -9.34 -6.18 -16.56
C LEU A 210 -10.20 -5.31 -17.51
N SER A 211 -9.79 -4.08 -17.79
CA SER A 211 -10.43 -3.18 -18.76
C SER A 211 -9.51 -2.92 -19.96
N PRO A 212 -9.92 -3.20 -21.22
CA PRO A 212 -9.08 -2.97 -22.39
C PRO A 212 -8.65 -1.50 -22.56
N VAL A 213 -9.51 -0.55 -22.20
CA VAL A 213 -9.22 0.89 -22.29
C VAL A 213 -8.18 1.28 -21.23
N ILE A 214 -8.40 0.88 -19.98
CA ILE A 214 -7.48 1.17 -18.88
C ILE A 214 -6.12 0.50 -19.15
N LYS A 215 -6.12 -0.75 -19.59
CA LYS A 215 -4.92 -1.49 -19.99
C LYS A 215 -4.06 -0.72 -20.99
N ARG A 216 -4.68 -0.18 -22.05
CA ARG A 216 -3.95 0.58 -23.08
C ARG A 216 -3.30 1.83 -22.45
N ILE A 217 -4.07 2.63 -21.71
CA ILE A 217 -3.61 3.88 -21.10
C ILE A 217 -2.51 3.60 -20.08
N THR A 218 -2.70 2.61 -19.19
CA THR A 218 -1.74 2.35 -18.12
C THR A 218 -0.44 1.77 -18.66
N ARG A 219 -0.48 0.93 -19.70
CA ARG A 219 0.74 0.40 -20.32
C ARG A 219 1.53 1.44 -21.10
N GLU A 220 0.86 2.47 -21.61
CA GLU A 220 1.50 3.54 -22.38
C GLU A 220 2.10 4.64 -21.48
N TYR A 221 1.41 5.03 -20.40
CA TYR A 221 1.77 6.22 -19.60
C TYR A 221 2.08 5.93 -18.13
N PHE A 222 1.60 4.82 -17.56
CA PHE A 222 1.65 4.55 -16.13
C PHE A 222 2.53 3.33 -15.82
N HIS A 223 3.81 3.46 -16.13
CA HIS A 223 4.78 2.39 -15.85
C HIS A 223 4.98 2.19 -14.35
N THR A 224 5.12 0.94 -13.92
CA THR A 224 5.27 0.56 -12.50
C THR A 224 6.49 1.17 -11.84
N HIS A 225 7.61 1.34 -12.55
CA HIS A 225 8.82 1.95 -12.01
C HIS A 225 8.61 3.40 -11.56
N LEU A 226 7.72 4.18 -12.20
CA LEU A 226 7.42 5.56 -11.83
C LEU A 226 6.73 5.66 -10.45
N VAL A 227 6.02 4.62 -10.05
CA VAL A 227 5.46 4.51 -8.68
C VAL A 227 6.53 4.00 -7.72
N ALA A 228 7.38 3.05 -8.16
CA ALA A 228 8.43 2.48 -7.32
C ALA A 228 9.42 3.54 -6.84
N ASP A 229 9.79 4.49 -7.68
CA ASP A 229 10.69 5.60 -7.32
C ASP A 229 10.16 6.36 -6.09
N PHE A 230 8.88 6.68 -6.06
CA PHE A 230 8.28 7.42 -4.94
C PHE A 230 8.13 6.55 -3.69
N VAL A 231 7.72 5.27 -3.83
CA VAL A 231 7.61 4.34 -2.69
C VAL A 231 8.98 4.14 -2.02
N VAL A 232 10.04 3.96 -2.80
CA VAL A 232 11.39 3.81 -2.27
C VAL A 232 11.88 5.08 -1.59
N ALA A 233 11.52 6.27 -2.09
CA ALA A 233 11.78 7.53 -1.40
C ALA A 233 11.06 7.60 -0.04
N LEU A 234 9.82 7.11 0.07
CA LEU A 234 9.11 7.01 1.36
C LEU A 234 9.76 6.02 2.33
N CYS A 235 10.45 4.99 1.83
CA CYS A 235 11.19 4.00 2.63
C CYS A 235 12.54 4.51 3.15
N SER A 236 13.01 5.65 2.68
CA SER A 236 14.31 6.21 3.04
C SER A 236 14.31 6.90 4.41
N ALA A 237 15.49 7.11 4.98
CA ALA A 237 15.64 7.92 6.20
C ALA A 237 15.29 9.39 5.95
N GLU A 238 15.50 9.86 4.74
CA GLU A 238 15.28 11.22 4.28
C GLU A 238 13.80 11.58 4.13
N CYS A 239 12.88 10.59 4.11
CA CYS A 239 11.44 10.84 4.04
C CYS A 239 11.02 11.85 5.14
N PRO A 240 10.49 13.04 4.78
CA PRO A 240 10.24 14.10 5.78
C PRO A 240 8.91 13.94 6.54
N VAL A 241 7.99 13.09 6.06
CA VAL A 241 6.61 13.06 6.50
C VAL A 241 6.20 11.71 7.11
N SER A 242 5.13 11.73 7.89
CA SER A 242 4.43 10.55 8.41
C SER A 242 2.94 10.82 8.50
N GLY A 243 2.11 9.81 8.26
CA GLY A 243 0.66 9.91 8.27
C GLY A 243 0.08 10.51 6.98
N GLU A 244 0.87 10.60 5.92
CA GLU A 244 0.42 11.17 4.66
C GLU A 244 0.18 10.09 3.59
N LEU A 245 -0.77 10.37 2.70
CA LEU A 245 -1.05 9.53 1.55
C LEU A 245 -0.88 10.32 0.26
N PHE A 246 -0.45 9.61 -0.79
CA PHE A 246 -0.11 10.23 -2.06
C PHE A 246 -0.71 9.46 -3.23
N SER A 247 -1.42 10.17 -4.11
CA SER A 247 -1.76 9.68 -5.44
C SER A 247 -0.50 9.71 -6.30
N VAL A 248 -0.11 8.55 -6.86
CA VAL A 248 1.17 8.38 -7.55
C VAL A 248 0.96 7.62 -8.86
N GLY A 249 1.40 8.20 -9.96
CA GLY A 249 1.33 7.57 -11.28
C GLY A 249 1.78 8.50 -12.40
N GLY A 250 2.20 7.94 -13.54
CA GLY A 250 2.61 8.73 -14.70
C GLY A 250 3.74 9.72 -14.43
N GLY A 251 4.62 9.44 -13.46
CA GLY A 251 5.71 10.34 -13.06
C GLY A 251 5.27 11.50 -12.14
N ARG A 252 4.00 11.52 -11.68
CA ARG A 252 3.48 12.51 -10.73
C ARG A 252 3.24 11.86 -9.38
N ALA A 253 3.60 12.56 -8.30
CA ALA A 253 3.17 12.27 -6.94
C ALA A 253 2.53 13.52 -6.32
N ALA A 254 1.37 13.37 -5.69
CA ALA A 254 0.68 14.46 -5.01
C ALA A 254 -0.02 13.96 -3.76
N ARG A 255 0.02 14.77 -2.69
CA ARG A 255 -0.67 14.43 -1.44
C ARG A 255 -2.18 14.39 -1.67
N THR A 256 -2.80 13.30 -1.20
CA THR A 256 -4.25 13.15 -1.11
C THR A 256 -4.68 13.41 0.33
N THR A 257 -5.64 14.31 0.51
CA THR A 257 -6.19 14.64 1.83
C THR A 257 -7.71 14.67 1.78
N LEU A 258 -8.35 14.39 2.91
CA LEU A 258 -9.76 14.66 3.12
C LEU A 258 -9.89 16.04 3.76
N ALA A 259 -10.77 16.85 3.25
CA ALA A 259 -11.04 18.18 3.76
C ALA A 259 -12.56 18.34 3.99
N THR A 260 -12.92 19.29 4.84
CA THR A 260 -14.32 19.62 5.17
C THR A 260 -14.55 21.08 4.83
N VAL A 261 -15.60 21.37 4.06
CA VAL A 261 -16.04 22.74 3.79
C VAL A 261 -16.55 23.38 5.08
N PRO A 262 -16.65 24.73 5.15
CA PRO A 262 -17.15 25.43 6.35
C PRO A 262 -18.54 24.99 6.81
N GLY A 263 -19.42 24.62 5.88
CA GLY A 263 -20.75 24.11 6.14
C GLY A 263 -21.75 25.16 6.66
N HIS A 264 -22.94 24.70 7.06
CA HIS A 264 -23.98 25.52 7.72
C HIS A 264 -23.93 25.30 9.24
N SER A 265 -23.90 26.38 10.01
CA SER A 265 -23.80 26.34 11.48
C SER A 265 -25.05 26.95 12.13
N ARG A 266 -25.33 26.53 13.37
CA ARG A 266 -26.44 27.01 14.20
C ARG A 266 -27.82 26.74 13.61
N ALA A 267 -27.99 25.62 12.93
CA ALA A 267 -29.27 25.20 12.41
C ALA A 267 -30.32 25.07 13.54
N THR A 268 -31.55 25.48 13.27
CA THR A 268 -32.67 25.48 14.22
C THR A 268 -33.58 24.26 14.09
N GLY A 269 -33.33 23.40 13.10
CA GLY A 269 -34.06 22.17 12.86
C GLY A 269 -33.73 21.54 11.50
N PRO A 270 -34.30 20.38 11.18
CA PRO A 270 -34.05 19.69 9.91
C PRO A 270 -34.39 20.55 8.68
N GLU A 271 -35.45 21.31 8.75
CA GLU A 271 -35.89 22.17 7.66
C GLU A 271 -34.90 23.29 7.37
N ASP A 272 -34.21 23.77 8.39
CA ASP A 272 -33.17 24.79 8.24
C ASP A 272 -31.96 24.24 7.46
N TYR A 273 -31.54 23.00 7.75
CA TYR A 273 -30.50 22.31 6.92
C TYR A 273 -30.97 22.16 5.47
N LEU A 274 -32.21 21.75 5.24
CA LEU A 274 -32.73 21.59 3.88
C LEU A 274 -32.79 22.93 3.12
N THR A 275 -33.12 24.01 3.80
CA THR A 275 -33.16 25.37 3.22
C THR A 275 -31.75 25.87 2.83
N HIS A 276 -30.73 25.47 3.58
CA HIS A 276 -29.36 25.91 3.38
C HIS A 276 -28.43 24.76 2.96
N PHE A 277 -28.95 23.76 2.24
CA PHE A 277 -28.20 22.57 1.87
C PHE A 277 -27.02 22.87 0.93
N ASP A 278 -27.14 23.95 0.13
CA ASP A 278 -26.06 24.52 -0.67
C ASP A 278 -24.81 24.87 0.17
N LYS A 279 -25.00 25.44 1.36
CA LYS A 279 -23.90 25.74 2.31
C LYS A 279 -23.34 24.50 2.93
N VAL A 280 -24.16 23.46 3.20
CA VAL A 280 -23.70 22.19 3.75
C VAL A 280 -22.78 21.47 2.75
N VAL A 281 -23.13 21.51 1.48
CA VAL A 281 -22.33 20.90 0.39
C VAL A 281 -21.10 21.74 0.09
N GLY A 282 -21.23 23.07 0.14
CA GLY A 282 -20.14 23.98 -0.21
C GLY A 282 -19.65 23.87 -1.65
N THR A 283 -18.55 24.50 -1.94
CA THR A 283 -17.86 24.40 -3.24
C THR A 283 -16.41 23.93 -3.06
N THR A 284 -15.82 23.40 -4.13
CA THR A 284 -14.40 23.00 -4.11
C THR A 284 -13.43 24.15 -3.88
N ASP A 285 -13.86 25.39 -4.15
CA ASP A 285 -13.06 26.59 -3.95
C ASP A 285 -12.96 27.01 -2.46
N GLU A 286 -13.77 26.38 -1.60
CA GLU A 286 -13.77 26.59 -0.16
C GLU A 286 -12.87 25.61 0.61
N LEU A 287 -12.24 24.66 -0.09
CA LEU A 287 -11.30 23.67 0.43
C LEU A 287 -9.85 24.19 0.38
#